data_51d281364b45a73188717eb0cbb4af58
#
_entry.id   51d281364b45a73188717eb0cbb4af58
#
_cell.length_a   1.000
_cell.length_b   1.000
_cell.length_c   1.000
_cell.angle_alpha   90.00
_cell.angle_beta   90.00
_cell.angle_gamma   90.00
#
_symmetry.space_group_name_H-M   'P 1'
#
loop_
_entity.id
_entity.type
_entity.pdbx_description
1 polymer ?
#
loop_
_entity_poly.entity_id
_entity_poly.type
_entity_poly.pdbx_seq_one_letter_code
_entity_poly.pdbx_strand_id
1 'polypeptide(L)'
;MDKALRDKGLAMRKAVLGEDYVNRSLATADAFNAPFQEILNEYCWGMVWTDERLPRKTRSMLNLVMLACLGRMHEWELHLKGALNNGVTKDEIQAIIHQIAVYAGVPLGVECFRAARKVFAELDKGAR
;
A
#
# COMPACT_ATOMS: atom_id res chain seq x y z
N MET A 1 -4.46 -24.45 -4.27
CA MET A 1 -3.57 -23.27 -4.14
C MET A 1 -2.29 -23.49 -4.94
N ASP A 2 -1.87 -22.50 -5.68
CA ASP A 2 -0.57 -22.51 -6.37
C ASP A 2 0.50 -22.00 -5.39
N LYS A 3 1.30 -22.90 -4.86
CA LYS A 3 2.32 -22.57 -3.88
C LYS A 3 3.40 -21.66 -4.44
N ALA A 4 3.83 -21.87 -5.67
CA ALA A 4 4.85 -21.04 -6.31
C ALA A 4 4.35 -19.60 -6.48
N LEU A 5 3.11 -19.42 -6.89
CA LEU A 5 2.48 -18.11 -7.03
C LEU A 5 2.31 -17.45 -5.65
N ARG A 6 1.89 -18.21 -4.66
CA ARG A 6 1.75 -17.74 -3.28
C ARG A 6 3.09 -17.24 -2.72
N ASP A 7 4.16 -17.98 -2.92
CA ASP A 7 5.50 -17.60 -2.43
C ASP A 7 6.03 -16.37 -3.15
N LYS A 8 5.80 -16.27 -4.46
CA LYS A 8 6.14 -15.10 -5.26
C LYS A 8 5.37 -13.86 -4.77
N GLY A 9 4.10 -14.03 -4.46
CA GLY A 9 3.25 -12.96 -3.93
C GLY A 9 3.70 -12.52 -2.55
N LEU A 10 4.04 -13.44 -1.67
CA LEU A 10 4.54 -13.10 -0.34
C LEU A 10 5.83 -12.26 -0.43
N ALA A 11 6.75 -12.64 -1.31
CA ALA A 11 7.97 -11.87 -1.53
C ALA A 11 7.66 -10.45 -2.04
N MET A 12 6.74 -10.31 -2.98
CA MET A 12 6.30 -9.02 -3.50
C MET A 12 5.66 -8.16 -2.40
N ARG A 13 4.76 -8.75 -1.60
CA ARG A 13 4.10 -8.08 -0.48
C ARG A 13 5.12 -7.51 0.51
N LYS A 14 6.13 -8.29 0.85
CA LYS A 14 7.22 -7.85 1.73
C LYS A 14 8.04 -6.72 1.12
N ALA A 15 8.31 -6.78 -0.18
CA ALA A 15 9.07 -5.74 -0.87
C ALA A 15 8.32 -4.40 -0.89
N VAL A 16 7.01 -4.42 -1.03
CA VAL A 16 6.18 -3.22 -1.09
C VAL A 16 5.84 -2.68 0.29
N LEU A 17 5.31 -3.52 1.18
CA LEU A 17 4.80 -3.09 2.49
C LEU A 17 5.83 -3.13 3.61
N GLY A 18 6.98 -3.75 3.36
CA GLY A 18 8.01 -3.94 4.38
C GLY A 18 7.91 -5.31 5.04
N GLU A 19 9.05 -5.92 5.27
CA GLU A 19 9.14 -7.28 5.82
C GLU A 19 8.56 -7.36 7.24
N ASP A 20 8.88 -6.37 8.09
CA ASP A 20 8.42 -6.35 9.48
C ASP A 20 6.90 -6.29 9.59
N TYR A 21 6.28 -5.42 8.80
CA TYR A 21 4.82 -5.30 8.78
C TYR A 21 4.16 -6.61 8.35
N VAL A 22 4.65 -7.21 7.27
CA VAL A 22 4.08 -8.45 6.72
C VAL A 22 4.27 -9.60 7.69
N ASN A 23 5.45 -9.72 8.30
CA ASN A 23 5.74 -10.76 9.29
C ASN A 23 4.81 -10.63 10.50
N ARG A 24 4.55 -9.41 11.00
CA ARG A 24 3.61 -9.18 12.09
C ARG A 24 2.18 -9.60 11.71
N SER A 25 1.75 -9.24 10.51
CA SER A 25 0.42 -9.63 10.01
C SER A 25 0.24 -11.14 9.95
N LEU A 26 1.27 -11.86 9.49
CA LEU A 26 1.23 -13.32 9.43
C LEU A 26 1.31 -13.95 10.81
N ALA A 27 2.13 -13.40 11.70
CA ALA A 27 2.30 -13.93 13.06
C ALA A 27 1.05 -13.76 13.93
N THR A 28 0.25 -12.71 13.68
CA THR A 28 -0.98 -12.45 14.42
C THR A 28 -2.22 -13.07 13.77
N ALA A 29 -2.06 -13.74 12.63
CA ALA A 29 -3.16 -14.44 11.98
C ALA A 29 -3.61 -15.63 12.82
N ASP A 30 -4.92 -15.76 12.95
CA ASP A 30 -5.53 -16.90 13.67
C ASP A 30 -6.27 -17.81 12.68
N ALA A 31 -6.91 -18.86 13.20
CA ALA A 31 -7.64 -19.81 12.37
C ALA A 31 -8.78 -19.16 11.57
N PHE A 32 -9.29 -18.04 12.05
CA PHE A 32 -10.38 -17.32 11.38
C PHE A 32 -9.90 -16.56 10.13
N ASN A 33 -8.76 -15.89 10.20
CA ASN A 33 -8.29 -15.05 9.09
C ASN A 33 -7.09 -15.61 8.31
N ALA A 34 -6.44 -16.68 8.79
CA ALA A 34 -5.29 -17.25 8.09
C ALA A 34 -5.59 -17.68 6.65
N PRO A 35 -6.74 -18.32 6.35
CA PRO A 35 -7.06 -18.63 4.95
C PRO A 35 -7.16 -17.41 4.05
N PHE A 36 -7.64 -16.28 4.58
CA PHE A 36 -7.70 -15.03 3.83
C PHE A 36 -6.31 -14.46 3.55
N GLN A 37 -5.38 -14.58 4.49
CA GLN A 37 -3.98 -14.18 4.25
C GLN A 37 -3.37 -14.97 3.09
N GLU A 38 -3.68 -16.25 2.95
CA GLU A 38 -3.21 -17.06 1.83
C GLU A 38 -3.82 -16.60 0.50
N ILE A 39 -5.10 -16.23 0.48
CA ILE A 39 -5.76 -15.64 -0.69
C ILE A 39 -5.06 -14.33 -1.09
N LEU A 40 -4.75 -13.48 -0.12
CA LEU A 40 -4.02 -12.23 -0.39
C LEU A 40 -2.65 -12.50 -1.01
N ASN A 41 -1.89 -13.42 -0.45
CA ASN A 41 -0.55 -13.73 -0.93
C ASN A 41 -0.56 -14.31 -2.35
N GLU A 42 -1.48 -15.22 -2.64
CA GLU A 42 -1.58 -15.84 -3.96
C GLU A 42 -2.23 -14.93 -4.98
N TYR A 43 -3.41 -14.39 -4.67
CA TYR A 43 -4.25 -13.69 -5.64
C TYR A 43 -3.84 -12.23 -5.80
N CYS A 44 -3.85 -11.47 -4.71
CA CYS A 44 -3.55 -10.04 -4.76
C CYS A 44 -2.08 -9.79 -5.10
N TRP A 45 -1.20 -10.33 -4.29
CA TRP A 45 0.24 -10.07 -4.44
C TRP A 45 0.89 -10.96 -5.48
N GLY A 46 0.47 -12.23 -5.56
CA GLY A 46 1.06 -13.18 -6.50
C GLY A 46 0.59 -12.97 -7.93
N MET A 47 -0.72 -12.83 -8.15
CA MET A 47 -1.28 -12.71 -9.48
C MET A 47 -1.25 -11.27 -10.01
N VAL A 48 -1.64 -10.29 -9.17
CA VAL A 48 -1.81 -8.91 -9.64
C VAL A 48 -0.53 -8.09 -9.51
N TRP A 49 0.06 -8.04 -8.32
CA TRP A 49 1.23 -7.18 -8.09
C TRP A 49 2.49 -7.63 -8.82
N THR A 50 2.62 -8.90 -9.16
CA THR A 50 3.76 -9.41 -9.92
C THR A 50 3.59 -9.30 -11.44
N ASP A 51 2.45 -8.81 -11.90
CA ASP A 51 2.22 -8.56 -13.32
C ASP A 51 3.04 -7.34 -13.75
N GLU A 52 4.07 -7.57 -14.55
CA GLU A 52 5.05 -6.55 -14.94
C GLU A 52 4.54 -5.56 -15.98
N ARG A 53 3.32 -5.72 -16.48
CA ARG A 53 2.74 -4.75 -17.41
C ARG A 53 2.58 -3.37 -16.78
N LEU A 54 2.45 -3.31 -15.45
CA LEU A 54 2.51 -2.05 -14.70
C LEU A 54 3.63 -2.13 -13.65
N PRO A 55 4.53 -1.15 -13.64
CA PRO A 55 5.58 -1.10 -12.61
C PRO A 55 5.00 -0.96 -11.21
N ARG A 56 5.72 -1.42 -10.19
CA ARG A 56 5.30 -1.31 -8.80
C ARG A 56 4.99 0.13 -8.38
N LYS A 57 5.79 1.07 -8.84
CA LYS A 57 5.58 2.51 -8.59
C LYS A 57 4.20 2.96 -9.08
N THR A 58 3.82 2.56 -10.30
CA THR A 58 2.52 2.89 -10.88
C THR A 58 1.39 2.25 -10.09
N ARG A 59 1.54 0.99 -9.67
CA ARG A 59 0.52 0.31 -8.86
C ARG A 59 0.29 1.01 -7.53
N SER A 60 1.35 1.48 -6.88
CA SER A 60 1.24 2.28 -5.66
C SER A 60 0.46 3.57 -5.88
N MET A 61 0.72 4.28 -6.99
CA MET A 61 -0.01 5.49 -7.34
C MET A 61 -1.51 5.23 -7.54
N LEU A 62 -1.85 4.15 -8.24
CA LEU A 62 -3.23 3.73 -8.44
C LEU A 62 -3.93 3.44 -7.11
N ASN A 63 -3.26 2.73 -6.21
CA ASN A 63 -3.82 2.41 -4.90
C ASN A 63 -4.06 3.65 -4.05
N LEU A 64 -3.16 4.63 -4.09
CA LEU A 64 -3.37 5.88 -3.35
C LEU A 64 -4.64 6.60 -3.81
N VAL A 65 -4.94 6.58 -5.10
CA VAL A 65 -6.18 7.18 -5.62
C VAL A 65 -7.40 6.34 -5.23
N MET A 66 -7.35 5.05 -5.49
CA MET A 66 -8.50 4.17 -5.22
C MET A 66 -8.86 4.13 -3.73
N LEU A 67 -7.87 3.94 -2.87
CA LEU A 67 -8.10 3.84 -1.43
C LEU A 67 -8.65 5.14 -0.84
N ALA A 68 -8.14 6.30 -1.30
CA ALA A 68 -8.69 7.58 -0.89
C ALA A 68 -10.15 7.72 -1.30
N CYS A 69 -10.47 7.45 -2.56
CA CYS A 69 -11.84 7.59 -3.08
C CYS A 69 -12.81 6.64 -2.40
N LEU A 70 -12.36 5.46 -1.96
CA LEU A 70 -13.16 4.51 -1.22
C LEU A 70 -13.23 4.80 0.28
N GLY A 71 -12.52 5.80 0.77
CA GLY A 71 -12.49 6.14 2.18
C GLY A 71 -11.70 5.18 3.06
N ARG A 72 -10.79 4.40 2.48
CA ARG A 72 -9.99 3.41 3.20
C ARG A 72 -8.67 4.03 3.68
N MET A 73 -8.77 4.96 4.61
CA MET A 73 -7.63 5.79 5.02
C MET A 73 -6.57 5.04 5.83
N HIS A 74 -6.96 3.99 6.55
CA HIS A 74 -5.97 3.12 7.23
C HIS A 74 -5.06 2.44 6.21
N GLU A 75 -5.66 1.82 5.20
CA GLU A 75 -4.93 1.17 4.10
C GLU A 75 -4.19 2.20 3.23
N TRP A 76 -4.73 3.41 3.10
CA TRP A 76 -4.08 4.51 2.40
C TRP A 76 -2.74 4.86 3.05
N GLU A 77 -2.70 4.98 4.37
CA GLU A 77 -1.46 5.25 5.10
C GLU A 77 -0.43 4.12 4.90
N LEU A 78 -0.88 2.87 4.93
CA LEU A 78 -0.04 1.71 4.68
C LEU A 78 0.53 1.75 3.26
N HIS A 79 -0.31 2.02 2.27
CA HIS A 79 0.11 2.10 0.86
C HIS A 79 0.91 3.36 0.54
N LEU A 80 0.80 4.42 1.35
CA LEU A 80 1.70 5.56 1.23
C LEU A 80 3.13 5.15 1.57
N LYS A 81 3.32 4.38 2.64
CA LYS A 81 4.63 3.80 2.98
C LYS A 81 5.13 2.89 1.86
N GLY A 82 4.24 2.06 1.33
CA GLY A 82 4.55 1.20 0.18
C GLY A 82 4.92 1.99 -1.08
N ALA A 83 4.25 3.10 -1.32
CA ALA A 83 4.55 3.98 -2.45
C ALA A 83 5.96 4.56 -2.33
N LEU A 84 6.34 5.03 -1.14
CA LEU A 84 7.70 5.51 -0.88
C LEU A 84 8.73 4.39 -1.11
N ASN A 85 8.46 3.17 -0.65
CA ASN A 85 9.32 2.01 -0.90
C ASN A 85 9.47 1.72 -2.40
N ASN A 86 8.43 1.97 -3.18
CA ASN A 86 8.42 1.76 -4.63
C ASN A 86 8.94 2.95 -5.43
N GLY A 87 9.48 3.98 -4.76
CA GLY A 87 10.13 5.10 -5.41
C GLY A 87 9.22 6.29 -5.75
N VAL A 88 7.99 6.32 -5.26
CA VAL A 88 7.13 7.49 -5.39
C VAL A 88 7.71 8.60 -4.49
N THR A 89 7.91 9.78 -5.05
CA THR A 89 8.49 10.91 -4.32
C THR A 89 7.42 11.71 -3.59
N LYS A 90 7.84 12.52 -2.62
CA LYS A 90 6.91 13.44 -1.93
C LYS A 90 6.25 14.42 -2.89
N ASP A 91 7.00 14.90 -3.89
CA ASP A 91 6.46 15.79 -4.92
C ASP A 91 5.38 15.08 -5.76
N GLU A 92 5.62 13.82 -6.10
CA GLU A 92 4.63 13.01 -6.81
C GLU A 92 3.40 12.76 -5.95
N ILE A 93 3.58 12.49 -4.65
CA ILE A 93 2.46 12.31 -3.71
C ILE A 93 1.64 13.59 -3.62
N GLN A 94 2.27 14.75 -3.55
CA GLN A 94 1.58 16.04 -3.59
C GLN A 94 0.72 16.16 -4.85
N ALA A 95 1.30 15.86 -6.01
CA ALA A 95 0.58 15.93 -7.28
C ALA A 95 -0.60 14.95 -7.34
N ILE A 96 -0.43 13.74 -6.78
CA ILE A 96 -1.51 12.75 -6.68
C ILE A 96 -2.65 13.30 -5.81
N ILE A 97 -2.33 13.90 -4.66
CA ILE A 97 -3.35 14.46 -3.77
C ILE A 97 -4.07 15.63 -4.43
N HIS A 98 -3.35 16.49 -5.18
CA HIS A 98 -3.98 17.55 -5.95
C HIS A 98 -5.02 16.98 -6.93
N GLN A 99 -4.68 15.91 -7.62
CA GLN A 99 -5.60 15.27 -8.57
C GLN A 99 -6.79 14.64 -7.85
N ILE A 100 -6.57 14.00 -6.72
CA ILE A 100 -7.67 13.47 -5.88
C ILE A 100 -8.61 14.62 -5.48
N ALA A 101 -8.08 15.74 -5.04
CA ALA A 101 -8.88 16.89 -4.60
C ALA A 101 -9.75 17.45 -5.73
N VAL A 102 -9.19 17.55 -6.94
CA VAL A 102 -9.89 18.11 -8.11
C VAL A 102 -11.01 17.18 -8.58
N TYR A 103 -10.77 15.88 -8.61
CA TYR A 103 -11.74 14.92 -9.17
C TYR A 103 -12.67 14.29 -8.13
N ALA A 104 -12.24 14.18 -6.86
CA ALA A 104 -13.01 13.50 -5.82
C ALA A 104 -13.44 14.42 -4.67
N GLY A 105 -13.00 15.67 -4.67
CA GLY A 105 -13.42 16.67 -3.69
C GLY A 105 -12.30 17.20 -2.81
N VAL A 106 -12.33 18.50 -2.57
CA VAL A 106 -11.34 19.20 -1.75
C VAL A 106 -11.25 18.64 -0.32
N PRO A 107 -12.36 18.31 0.37
CA PRO A 107 -12.26 17.73 1.72
C PRO A 107 -11.47 16.42 1.75
N LEU A 108 -11.58 15.59 0.72
CA LEU A 108 -10.78 14.36 0.63
C LEU A 108 -9.31 14.67 0.46
N GLY A 109 -8.97 15.68 -0.35
CA GLY A 109 -7.59 16.14 -0.49
C GLY A 109 -7.01 16.62 0.83
N VAL A 110 -7.77 17.38 1.61
CA VAL A 110 -7.36 17.84 2.95
C VAL A 110 -7.07 16.66 3.86
N GLU A 111 -7.93 15.65 3.85
CA GLU A 111 -7.75 14.43 4.64
C GLU A 111 -6.48 13.67 4.23
N CYS A 112 -6.23 13.56 2.94
CA CYS A 112 -5.01 12.92 2.43
C CYS A 112 -3.74 13.66 2.85
N PHE A 113 -3.73 15.00 2.82
CA PHE A 113 -2.59 15.76 3.30
C PHE A 113 -2.34 15.55 4.79
N ARG A 114 -3.40 15.51 5.58
CA ARG A 114 -3.28 15.24 7.02
C ARG A 114 -2.69 13.85 7.29
N ALA A 115 -3.20 12.83 6.60
CA ALA A 115 -2.71 11.46 6.72
C ALA A 115 -1.25 11.34 6.23
N ALA A 116 -0.91 12.01 5.14
CA ALA A 116 0.46 12.01 4.61
C ALA A 116 1.45 12.62 5.59
N ARG A 117 1.10 13.77 6.19
CA ARG A 117 1.95 14.42 7.20
C ARG A 117 2.19 13.53 8.41
N LYS A 118 1.15 12.82 8.85
CA LYS A 118 1.27 11.85 9.94
C LYS A 118 2.27 10.75 9.60
N VAL A 119 2.17 10.16 8.42
CA VAL A 119 3.07 9.11 7.95
C VAL A 119 4.50 9.62 7.83
N PHE A 120 4.70 10.79 7.25
CA PHE A 120 6.03 11.39 7.11
C PHE A 120 6.68 11.64 8.47
N ALA A 121 5.90 12.14 9.45
CA ALA A 121 6.39 12.36 10.81
C ALA A 121 6.79 11.05 11.50
N GLU A 122 6.01 9.99 11.33
CA GLU A 122 6.34 8.66 11.85
C GLU A 122 7.65 8.11 11.26
N LEU A 123 7.82 8.26 9.95
CA LEU A 123 9.03 7.80 9.26
C LEU A 123 10.26 8.59 9.68
N ASP A 124 10.14 9.90 9.87
CA ASP A 124 11.23 10.76 10.34
C ASP A 124 11.68 10.35 11.75
N LYS A 125 10.73 10.00 12.65
CA LYS A 125 11.06 9.47 13.98
C LYS A 125 11.77 8.13 13.90
N GLY A 126 11.34 7.25 13.01
CA GLY A 126 11.96 5.94 12.82
C GLY A 126 13.39 6.04 12.28
N ALA A 127 13.71 7.11 11.55
CA ALA A 127 15.05 7.35 11.00
C ALA A 127 16.04 7.91 12.01
N ARG A 128 15.57 8.33 13.19
CA ARG A 128 16.37 8.83 14.27
C ARG A 128 16.66 7.71 15.28
#